data_0d94a03cb0ba5c856d489bbd1e1b5ad8
#
_entry.id   0d94a03cb0ba5c856d489bbd1e1b5ad8
#
_cell.length_a   1.000
_cell.length_b   1.000
_cell.length_c   1.000
_cell.angle_alpha   90.00
_cell.angle_beta   90.00
_cell.angle_gamma   90.00
#
_symmetry.space_group_name_H-M   'P 1'
#
loop_
_entity.id
_entity.type
_entity.pdbx_description
1 polymer ?
#
loop_
_entity_poly.entity_id
_entity_poly.type
_entity_poly.pdbx_seq_one_letter_code
_entity_poly.pdbx_strand_id
1 'polypeptide(L)'
;MTHSVRFDCELRTALPATLEAIEEFFVEFHLRSRSLLQPQACFAAKLLVREALTNAVVHGCGTDPTKQVYCALRLRGSRLFIAVADQGEGFDWHSARSNRADLPDSSGRGMEILHRYANHVRFNHKGNVVTMIKQVDKGVNA
;
A
#
# COMPACT_ATOMS: atom_id res chain seq x y z
N MET A 1 9.08 -31.58 10.02
CA MET A 1 9.07 -30.97 9.79
C MET A 1 9.18 -30.27 9.29
N THR A 2 9.14 -30.04 9.03
CA THR A 2 9.26 -29.50 8.50
C THR A 2 9.25 -28.56 8.51
N HIS A 3 9.48 -28.17 8.52
CA HIS A 3 9.40 -27.17 8.37
C HIS A 3 9.27 -26.56 7.65
N SER A 4 8.84 -26.51 7.77
CA SER A 4 8.32 -25.62 6.80
C SER A 4 9.06 -24.33 6.80
N VAL A 5 9.84 -24.22 5.84
CA VAL A 5 10.47 -22.97 5.60
C VAL A 5 9.40 -22.02 5.15
N ARG A 6 8.93 -21.24 6.06
CA ARG A 6 8.10 -20.16 5.65
C ARG A 6 9.01 -19.04 5.29
N PHE A 7 8.95 -18.69 4.06
CA PHE A 7 9.61 -17.46 3.65
C PHE A 7 8.67 -16.33 3.97
N ASP A 8 8.73 -15.89 5.21
CA ASP A 8 8.05 -14.68 5.57
C ASP A 8 8.97 -13.52 5.21
N CYS A 9 8.57 -12.77 4.22
CA CYS A 9 9.31 -11.60 3.83
C CYS A 9 8.61 -10.39 4.40
N GLU A 10 9.38 -9.52 5.03
CA GLU A 10 8.81 -8.33 5.64
C GLU A 10 9.64 -7.12 5.27
N LEU A 11 8.98 -6.03 4.89
CA LEU A 11 9.61 -4.76 4.62
C LEU A 11 8.88 -3.71 5.44
N ARG A 12 9.63 -2.98 6.28
CA ARG A 12 9.09 -1.86 7.03
C ARG A 12 9.92 -0.65 6.75
N THR A 13 9.26 0.46 6.47
CA THR A 13 9.97 1.65 6.11
C THR A 13 9.21 2.88 6.58
N ALA A 14 9.95 3.91 6.96
CA ALA A 14 9.40 5.23 7.25
C ALA A 14 9.96 6.17 6.21
N LEU A 15 9.12 7.01 5.65
CA LEU A 15 9.58 7.96 4.63
C LEU A 15 8.98 9.33 4.89
N PRO A 16 9.68 10.40 4.49
CA PRO A 16 9.10 11.73 4.56
C PRO A 16 7.85 11.81 3.68
N ALA A 17 6.91 12.64 4.08
CA ALA A 17 5.65 12.75 3.36
C ALA A 17 5.82 13.60 2.09
N THR A 18 6.62 13.10 1.15
CA THR A 18 6.87 13.76 -0.12
C THR A 18 6.69 12.77 -1.27
N LEU A 19 6.36 13.29 -2.44
CA LEU A 19 6.20 12.44 -3.62
C LEU A 19 7.55 11.85 -4.06
N GLU A 20 8.64 12.59 -3.87
CA GLU A 20 9.97 12.10 -4.17
C GLU A 20 10.32 10.87 -3.34
N ALA A 21 9.95 10.89 -2.06
CA ALA A 21 10.24 9.77 -1.18
C ALA A 21 9.49 8.51 -1.64
N ILE A 22 8.30 8.67 -2.19
CA ILE A 22 7.56 7.54 -2.74
C ILE A 22 8.32 6.93 -3.90
N GLU A 23 8.85 7.75 -4.79
CA GLU A 23 9.59 7.23 -5.95
C GLU A 23 10.85 6.49 -5.50
N GLU A 24 11.55 7.01 -4.51
CA GLU A 24 12.73 6.32 -3.97
C GLU A 24 12.36 4.99 -3.35
N PHE A 25 11.25 4.96 -2.62
CA PHE A 25 10.76 3.73 -2.03
C PHE A 25 10.54 2.66 -3.10
N PHE A 26 9.98 3.04 -4.25
CA PHE A 26 9.64 2.07 -5.27
C PHE A 26 10.85 1.48 -5.99
N VAL A 27 11.99 2.15 -5.95
CA VAL A 27 13.21 1.54 -6.48
C VAL A 27 13.53 0.27 -5.70
N GLU A 28 13.54 0.36 -4.38
CA GLU A 28 13.84 -0.79 -3.56
C GLU A 28 12.70 -1.82 -3.58
N PHE A 29 11.48 -1.34 -3.53
CA PHE A 29 10.33 -2.24 -3.57
C PHE A 29 10.32 -3.08 -4.85
N HIS A 30 10.61 -2.44 -5.97
CA HIS A 30 10.67 -3.15 -7.24
C HIS A 30 11.72 -4.26 -7.20
N LEU A 31 12.91 -3.94 -6.70
CA LEU A 31 13.99 -4.92 -6.65
C LEU A 31 13.63 -6.11 -5.75
N ARG A 32 12.96 -5.86 -4.64
CA ARG A 32 12.60 -6.92 -3.73
C ARG A 32 11.42 -7.76 -4.22
N SER A 33 10.40 -7.09 -4.76
CA SER A 33 9.16 -7.78 -5.08
C SER A 33 9.29 -8.69 -6.29
N ARG A 34 10.12 -8.32 -7.24
CA ARG A 34 10.20 -9.07 -8.50
C ARG A 34 10.73 -10.48 -8.33
N SER A 35 11.45 -10.76 -7.24
CA SER A 35 11.95 -12.09 -6.97
C SER A 35 11.01 -12.89 -6.10
N LEU A 36 9.99 -12.25 -5.55
CA LEU A 36 9.08 -12.88 -4.60
C LEU A 36 7.70 -13.11 -5.17
N LEU A 37 7.31 -12.33 -6.16
CA LEU A 37 5.95 -12.34 -6.67
C LEU A 37 5.94 -12.58 -8.18
N GLN A 38 4.89 -13.21 -8.65
CA GLN A 38 4.62 -13.32 -10.08
C GLN A 38 4.42 -11.90 -10.65
N PRO A 39 4.70 -11.71 -11.94
CA PRO A 39 4.59 -10.36 -12.53
C PRO A 39 3.24 -9.69 -12.32
N GLN A 40 2.15 -10.44 -12.44
CA GLN A 40 0.82 -9.86 -12.23
C GLN A 40 0.62 -9.44 -10.80
N ALA A 41 1.09 -10.26 -9.85
CA ALA A 41 1.00 -9.92 -8.43
C ALA A 41 1.88 -8.73 -8.10
N CYS A 42 3.07 -8.64 -8.69
CA CYS A 42 3.93 -7.48 -8.54
C CYS A 42 3.23 -6.21 -8.99
N PHE A 43 2.59 -6.27 -10.14
CA PHE A 43 1.91 -5.11 -10.70
C PHE A 43 0.80 -4.63 -9.76
N ALA A 44 -0.03 -5.58 -9.32
CA ALA A 44 -1.14 -5.26 -8.41
C ALA A 44 -0.62 -4.70 -7.08
N ALA A 45 0.43 -5.31 -6.53
CA ALA A 45 1.01 -4.85 -5.28
C ALA A 45 1.54 -3.42 -5.41
N LYS A 46 2.22 -3.13 -6.51
CA LYS A 46 2.74 -1.78 -6.75
C LYS A 46 1.63 -0.76 -6.85
N LEU A 47 0.53 -1.11 -7.52
CA LEU A 47 -0.61 -0.19 -7.60
C LEU A 47 -1.17 0.09 -6.21
N LEU A 48 -1.39 -0.96 -5.42
CA LEU A 48 -1.96 -0.81 -4.09
C LEU A 48 -1.07 0.04 -3.19
N VAL A 49 0.21 -0.25 -3.18
CA VAL A 49 1.16 0.46 -2.34
C VAL A 49 1.27 1.92 -2.78
N ARG A 50 1.34 2.15 -4.09
CA ARG A 50 1.47 3.53 -4.61
C ARG A 50 0.24 4.36 -4.25
N GLU A 51 -0.94 3.79 -4.42
CA GLU A 51 -2.16 4.54 -4.11
C GLU A 51 -2.27 4.83 -2.62
N ALA A 52 -1.95 3.85 -1.78
CA ALA A 52 -2.00 4.05 -0.34
C ALA A 52 -0.97 5.09 0.12
N LEU A 53 0.25 5.01 -0.40
CA LEU A 53 1.28 5.98 -0.05
C LEU A 53 0.94 7.38 -0.55
N THR A 54 0.43 7.48 -1.77
CA THR A 54 0.04 8.78 -2.32
C THR A 54 -1.07 9.41 -1.49
N ASN A 55 -2.07 8.61 -1.12
CA ASN A 55 -3.14 9.11 -0.26
C ASN A 55 -2.61 9.58 1.09
N ALA A 56 -1.69 8.83 1.68
CA ALA A 56 -1.11 9.21 2.97
C ALA A 56 -0.30 10.51 2.86
N VAL A 57 0.51 10.62 1.83
CA VAL A 57 1.35 11.80 1.62
C VAL A 57 0.52 13.02 1.28
N VAL A 58 -0.38 12.90 0.33
CA VAL A 58 -1.13 14.04 -0.19
C VAL A 58 -2.29 14.39 0.73
N HIS A 59 -3.16 13.42 1.00
CA HIS A 59 -4.39 13.70 1.74
C HIS A 59 -4.19 13.60 3.25
N GLY A 60 -3.33 12.70 3.72
CA GLY A 60 -3.06 12.57 5.13
C GLY A 60 -2.15 13.67 5.65
N CYS A 61 -1.02 13.88 5.00
CA CYS A 61 0.03 14.79 5.49
C CYS A 61 0.12 16.10 4.74
N GLY A 62 -0.63 16.27 3.64
CA GLY A 62 -0.58 17.49 2.86
C GLY A 62 0.78 17.77 2.26
N THR A 63 1.52 16.75 1.91
CA THR A 63 2.89 16.82 1.36
C THR A 63 3.85 17.60 2.28
N ASP A 64 3.61 17.54 3.58
CA ASP A 64 4.45 18.23 4.57
C ASP A 64 5.70 17.37 4.84
N PRO A 65 6.90 17.82 4.40
CA PRO A 65 8.10 16.99 4.52
C PRO A 65 8.55 16.77 5.96
N THR A 66 8.00 17.51 6.91
CA THR A 66 8.33 17.31 8.33
C THR A 66 7.54 16.16 8.94
N LYS A 67 6.52 15.68 8.24
CA LYS A 67 5.72 14.53 8.69
C LYS A 67 6.22 13.27 8.02
N GLN A 68 5.84 12.14 8.59
CA GLN A 68 6.29 10.85 8.08
C GLN A 68 5.12 9.95 7.73
N VAL A 69 5.38 9.07 6.79
CA VAL A 69 4.47 8.02 6.38
C VAL A 69 5.18 6.69 6.61
N TYR A 70 4.45 5.71 7.09
CA TYR A 70 4.99 4.39 7.41
C TYR A 70 4.37 3.37 6.49
N CYS A 71 5.19 2.49 5.96
CA CYS A 71 4.72 1.43 5.09
C CYS A 71 5.28 0.11 5.58
N ALA A 72 4.40 -0.86 5.76
CA ALA A 72 4.80 -2.20 6.14
C ALA A 72 4.20 -3.18 5.13
N LEU A 73 5.03 -4.07 4.64
CA LEU A 73 4.61 -5.14 3.74
C LEU A 73 5.07 -6.44 4.34
N ARG A 74 4.20 -7.44 4.27
CA ARG A 74 4.51 -8.74 4.82
C ARG A 74 3.91 -9.81 3.92
N LEU A 75 4.75 -10.67 3.41
CA LEU A 75 4.30 -11.79 2.60
C LEU A 75 4.31 -13.05 3.45
N ARG A 76 3.15 -13.66 3.60
CA ARG A 76 3.00 -14.93 4.33
C ARG A 76 2.24 -15.89 3.44
N GLY A 77 2.94 -16.95 3.02
CA GLY A 77 2.32 -17.88 2.09
C GLY A 77 1.89 -17.17 0.83
N SER A 78 0.60 -17.24 0.52
CA SER A 78 0.05 -16.60 -0.67
C SER A 78 -0.69 -15.30 -0.34
N ARG A 79 -0.46 -14.73 0.85
CA ARG A 79 -1.12 -13.49 1.25
C ARG A 79 -0.10 -12.40 1.44
N LEU A 80 -0.35 -11.28 0.79
CA LEU A 80 0.44 -10.08 0.97
C LEU A 80 -0.36 -9.12 1.84
N PHE A 81 0.23 -8.76 2.98
CA PHE A 81 -0.35 -7.81 3.91
C PHE A 81 0.35 -6.47 3.71
N ILE A 82 -0.43 -5.43 3.55
CA ILE A 82 0.08 -4.09 3.31
C ILE A 82 -0.55 -3.18 4.35
N ALA A 83 0.27 -2.38 5.02
CA ALA A 83 -0.23 -1.37 5.95
C ALA A 83 0.49 -0.07 5.67
N VAL A 84 -0.27 1.01 5.56
CA VAL A 84 0.28 2.35 5.39
C VAL A 84 -0.36 3.24 6.44
N ALA A 85 0.49 3.94 7.19
CA ALA A 85 0.05 4.84 8.24
C ALA A 85 0.73 6.19 8.05
N ASP A 86 0.08 7.26 8.50
CA ASP A 86 0.67 8.58 8.38
C ASP A 86 0.47 9.37 9.67
N GLN A 87 1.23 10.45 9.82
CA GLN A 87 1.17 11.34 10.97
C GLN A 87 0.19 12.49 10.75
N GLY A 88 -0.59 12.44 9.68
CA GLY A 88 -1.57 13.45 9.40
C GLY A 88 -2.82 13.29 10.24
N GLU A 89 -3.81 14.09 9.93
CA GLU A 89 -5.08 14.06 10.66
C GLU A 89 -6.05 13.04 10.10
N GLY A 90 -5.61 12.28 9.09
CA GLY A 90 -6.47 11.34 8.41
C GLY A 90 -7.20 12.02 7.26
N PHE A 91 -7.91 11.24 6.48
CA PHE A 91 -8.74 11.81 5.45
C PHE A 91 -10.10 11.10 5.47
N ASP A 92 -11.07 11.76 4.88
CA ASP A 92 -12.44 11.27 4.92
C ASP A 92 -12.64 10.25 3.81
N TRP A 93 -12.22 9.02 4.10
CA TRP A 93 -12.36 7.93 3.13
C TRP A 93 -13.82 7.53 2.93
N HIS A 94 -14.69 7.84 3.91
CA HIS A 94 -16.11 7.56 3.76
C HIS A 94 -16.71 8.42 2.64
N SER A 95 -16.42 9.72 2.68
CA SER A 95 -16.86 10.63 1.62
C SER A 95 -16.25 10.29 0.29
N ALA A 96 -14.95 9.97 0.29
CA ALA A 96 -14.26 9.60 -0.94
C ALA A 96 -14.94 8.41 -1.59
N ARG A 97 -15.44 7.49 -0.78
CA ARG A 97 -16.09 6.30 -1.28
C ARG A 97 -17.52 6.58 -1.76
N SER A 98 -18.22 7.45 -1.03
CA SER A 98 -19.63 7.73 -1.30
C SER A 98 -19.84 8.70 -2.44
N ASN A 99 -18.94 9.67 -2.59
CA ASN A 99 -19.08 10.77 -3.53
C ASN A 99 -18.06 10.69 -4.63
N ARG A 100 -17.85 9.49 -5.14
CA ARG A 100 -16.81 9.24 -6.12
C ARG A 100 -16.90 10.12 -7.35
N ALA A 101 -18.12 10.42 -7.79
CA ALA A 101 -18.33 11.22 -9.00
C ALA A 101 -17.93 12.67 -8.80
N ASP A 102 -17.93 13.14 -7.56
CA ASP A 102 -17.63 14.54 -7.24
C ASP A 102 -16.20 14.78 -6.86
N LEU A 103 -15.38 13.71 -6.80
CA LEU A 103 -14.00 13.82 -6.36
C LEU A 103 -13.09 14.11 -7.54
N PRO A 104 -11.94 14.77 -7.28
CA PRO A 104 -10.91 14.84 -8.30
C PRO A 104 -10.57 13.43 -8.78
N ASP A 105 -10.27 13.32 -10.07
CA ASP A 105 -10.05 12.02 -10.70
C ASP A 105 -9.09 11.15 -9.92
N SER A 106 -7.99 11.72 -9.43
CA SER A 106 -6.98 10.93 -8.74
C SER A 106 -7.53 10.29 -7.47
N SER A 107 -8.30 11.04 -6.68
CA SER A 107 -8.85 10.51 -5.43
C SER A 107 -9.89 9.43 -5.68
N GLY A 108 -10.79 9.66 -6.62
CA GLY A 108 -11.80 8.67 -6.94
C GLY A 108 -11.22 7.39 -7.47
N ARG A 109 -10.24 7.53 -8.35
CA ARG A 109 -9.57 6.37 -8.93
C ARG A 109 -8.76 5.61 -7.89
N GLY A 110 -8.15 6.33 -6.95
CA GLY A 110 -7.36 5.69 -5.91
C GLY A 110 -8.20 4.73 -5.09
N MET A 111 -9.39 5.15 -4.67
CA MET A 111 -10.27 4.27 -3.92
C MET A 111 -10.72 3.08 -4.75
N GLU A 112 -11.02 3.31 -6.02
CA GLU A 112 -11.37 2.22 -6.92
C GLU A 112 -10.24 1.21 -7.06
N ILE A 113 -9.02 1.72 -7.19
CA ILE A 113 -7.85 0.85 -7.32
C ILE A 113 -7.69 -0.02 -6.07
N LEU A 114 -7.81 0.58 -4.90
CA LEU A 114 -7.67 -0.18 -3.67
C LEU A 114 -8.72 -1.30 -3.61
N HIS A 115 -9.97 -0.98 -3.88
CA HIS A 115 -11.04 -1.97 -3.77
C HIS A 115 -11.03 -2.98 -4.91
N ARG A 116 -10.48 -2.61 -6.06
CA ARG A 116 -10.44 -3.50 -7.20
C ARG A 116 -9.31 -4.54 -7.08
N TYR A 117 -8.15 -4.10 -6.61
CA TYR A 117 -6.97 -4.95 -6.63
C TYR A 117 -6.68 -5.65 -5.32
N ALA A 118 -7.19 -5.13 -4.20
CA ALA A 118 -7.03 -5.80 -2.92
C ALA A 118 -8.23 -6.71 -2.66
N ASN A 119 -7.98 -7.79 -1.95
CA ASN A 119 -9.07 -8.67 -1.52
C ASN A 119 -9.79 -8.08 -0.32
N HIS A 120 -9.05 -7.37 0.53
CA HIS A 120 -9.63 -6.68 1.68
C HIS A 120 -8.95 -5.34 1.85
N VAL A 121 -9.74 -4.32 2.16
CA VAL A 121 -9.25 -2.98 2.47
C VAL A 121 -9.95 -2.52 3.72
N ARG A 122 -9.19 -2.02 4.68
CA ARG A 122 -9.75 -1.49 5.91
C ARG A 122 -9.02 -0.23 6.31
N PHE A 123 -9.79 0.82 6.61
CA PHE A 123 -9.26 2.05 7.18
C PHE A 123 -9.59 2.08 8.65
N ASN A 124 -8.70 2.66 9.47
CA ASN A 124 -9.06 2.90 10.85
C ASN A 124 -10.07 4.06 10.89
N HIS A 125 -10.64 4.31 12.08
CA HIS A 125 -11.69 5.30 12.23
C HIS A 125 -11.22 6.70 11.79
N LYS A 126 -10.00 7.04 12.15
CA LYS A 126 -9.45 8.37 11.85
C LYS A 126 -9.09 8.52 10.38
N GLY A 127 -8.83 7.42 9.68
CA GLY A 127 -8.45 7.46 8.27
C GLY A 127 -6.97 7.72 8.04
N ASN A 128 -6.13 7.51 9.05
CA ASN A 128 -4.69 7.69 8.88
C ASN A 128 -3.94 6.36 8.87
N VAL A 129 -4.66 5.24 8.86
CA VAL A 129 -4.07 3.91 8.67
C VAL A 129 -4.96 3.13 7.72
N VAL A 130 -4.36 2.59 6.69
CA VAL A 130 -5.06 1.65 5.80
C VAL A 130 -4.31 0.31 5.84
N THR A 131 -5.07 -0.77 5.96
CA THR A 131 -4.52 -2.11 5.85
C THR A 131 -5.22 -2.82 4.69
N MET A 132 -4.43 -3.58 3.95
CA MET A 132 -4.93 -4.30 2.78
C MET A 132 -4.38 -5.71 2.79
N ILE A 133 -5.17 -6.61 2.26
CA ILE A 133 -4.73 -7.99 2.04
C ILE A 133 -4.92 -8.30 0.57
N LYS A 134 -3.86 -8.80 -0.04
CA LYS A 134 -3.89 -9.21 -1.44
C LYS A 134 -3.49 -10.66 -1.55
N GLN A 135 -4.36 -11.45 -2.14
CA GLN A 135 -4.03 -12.83 -2.48
C GLN A 135 -3.06 -12.79 -3.66
N VAL A 136 -1.92 -13.42 -3.52
CA VAL A 136 -0.91 -13.39 -4.57
C VAL A 136 -0.41 -14.79 -4.83
N ASP A 137 0.03 -15.01 -6.06
CA ASP A 137 0.77 -16.21 -6.37
C ASP A 137 2.22 -15.96 -6.08
N LYS A 138 2.88 -16.94 -5.49
CA LYS A 138 4.29 -16.81 -5.21
C LYS A 138 5.07 -16.73 -6.52
N GLY A 139 6.17 -16.09 -6.45
CA GLY A 139 7.13 -16.13 -7.54
C GLY A 139 7.56 -17.54 -7.77
N VAL A 140 8.00 -17.81 -8.86
CA VAL A 140 8.37 -19.10 -9.32
C VAL A 140 8.82 -20.04 -8.31
N ASN A 141 8.65 -20.72 -8.22
CA ASN A 141 9.20 -21.44 -7.60
C ASN A 141 9.73 -22.18 -7.93
N ALA A 142 9.52 -21.97 -8.25
CA ALA A 142 9.77 -22.43 -8.41
C ALA A 142 10.19 -23.45 -8.24
#